data_88af2a91778d330634a7659e53bfbaa0
#
_entry.id   88af2a91778d330634a7659e53bfbaa0
#
_cell.length_a   1.000
_cell.length_b   1.000
_cell.length_c   1.000
_cell.angle_alpha   90.00
_cell.angle_beta   90.00
_cell.angle_gamma   90.00
#
_symmetry.space_group_name_H-M   'P 1'
#
loop_
_entity.id
_entity.type
_entity.pdbx_description
1 polymer ?
#
loop_
_entity_poly.entity_id
_entity_poly.type
_entity_poly.pdbx_seq_one_letter_code
_entity_poly.pdbx_strand_id
1 'polypeptide(L)'
;MALLAKSEFWRTEVGDAVAVLNIPGALKRARTFDIDVSLLVRVPDDHAEAWHALTLEIDGKQQWQRRSASSCPGQTDGLDYHCRVVLEAGPALRIRAVAGTRGAVVQRLLIEAREDQ
;
A
#
# COMPACT_ATOMS: atom_id res chain seq x y z
N MET A 1 31.06 11.47 -19.40
CA MET A 1 30.53 11.07 -18.10
C MET A 1 29.04 10.85 -18.20
N ALA A 2 28.56 9.68 -17.84
CA ALA A 2 27.13 9.40 -17.84
C ALA A 2 26.50 9.91 -16.55
N LEU A 3 25.40 10.63 -16.66
CA LEU A 3 24.59 11.00 -15.51
C LEU A 3 23.64 9.84 -15.19
N LEU A 4 23.77 9.30 -14.01
CA LEU A 4 22.83 8.28 -13.54
C LEU A 4 21.48 8.93 -13.25
N ALA A 5 20.42 8.31 -13.74
CA ALA A 5 19.07 8.75 -13.40
C ALA A 5 18.87 8.64 -11.88
N LYS A 6 18.26 9.65 -11.30
CA LYS A 6 17.92 9.65 -9.89
C LYS A 6 16.85 8.59 -9.62
N SER A 7 17.02 7.78 -8.58
CA SER A 7 16.01 6.82 -8.15
C SER A 7 14.71 7.52 -7.82
N GLU A 8 13.61 6.95 -8.28
CA GLU A 8 12.28 7.47 -7.99
C GLU A 8 11.77 6.94 -6.67
N PHE A 9 11.06 7.81 -5.97
CA PHE A 9 10.32 7.46 -4.78
C PHE A 9 8.94 8.10 -4.83
N TRP A 10 7.91 7.27 -4.72
CA TRP A 10 6.52 7.70 -4.76
C TRP A 10 5.82 7.27 -3.49
N ARG A 11 4.96 8.13 -2.97
CA ARG A 11 4.33 7.89 -1.68
C ARG A 11 2.94 8.52 -1.63
N THR A 12 1.99 7.82 -1.03
CA THR A 12 0.71 8.38 -0.64
C THR A 12 0.34 7.88 0.76
N GLU A 13 -0.23 8.76 1.55
CA GLU A 13 -0.68 8.45 2.90
C GLU A 13 -2.04 9.09 3.11
N VAL A 14 -3.01 8.30 3.57
CA VAL A 14 -4.36 8.77 3.84
C VAL A 14 -4.83 8.27 5.21
N GLY A 15 -5.80 8.98 5.77
CA GLY A 15 -6.51 8.54 6.98
C GLY A 15 -7.78 7.77 6.67
N ASP A 16 -8.04 7.45 5.40
CA ASP A 16 -9.25 6.81 4.91
C ASP A 16 -9.00 5.36 4.53
N ALA A 17 -10.07 4.68 4.13
CA ALA A 17 -10.03 3.27 3.78
C ALA A 17 -9.47 2.98 2.38
N VAL A 18 -9.25 3.99 1.56
CA VAL A 18 -8.74 3.81 0.19
C VAL A 18 -7.58 4.74 -0.06
N ALA A 19 -6.47 4.19 -0.52
CA ALA A 19 -5.30 4.94 -0.98
C ALA A 19 -4.99 4.55 -2.43
N VAL A 20 -4.66 5.53 -3.26
CA VAL A 20 -4.28 5.31 -4.65
C VAL A 20 -2.96 6.02 -4.91
N LEU A 21 -2.00 5.29 -5.46
CA LEU A 21 -0.72 5.83 -5.90
C LEU A 21 -0.58 5.59 -7.39
N ASN A 22 -0.43 6.67 -8.15
CA ASN A 22 -0.21 6.61 -9.59
C ASN A 22 1.25 6.96 -9.88
N ILE A 23 1.95 6.04 -10.55
CA ILE A 23 3.32 6.27 -10.99
C ILE A 23 3.28 6.50 -12.49
N PRO A 24 3.70 7.68 -12.97
CA PRO A 24 3.67 7.98 -14.40
C PRO A 24 4.58 7.04 -15.18
N GLY A 25 4.21 6.74 -16.40
CA GLY A 25 5.06 5.98 -17.31
C GLY A 25 6.28 6.77 -17.73
N ALA A 26 7.36 6.06 -18.07
CA ALA A 26 8.55 6.62 -18.67
C ALA A 26 8.72 6.03 -20.06
N LEU A 27 8.82 6.89 -21.10
CA LEU A 27 8.77 6.46 -22.49
C LEU A 27 9.96 5.58 -22.90
N LYS A 28 11.11 5.77 -22.27
CA LYS A 28 12.34 5.11 -22.71
C LYS A 28 13.03 4.30 -21.61
N ARG A 29 12.33 4.05 -20.52
CA ARG A 29 12.98 3.44 -19.35
C ARG A 29 12.02 2.47 -18.64
N ALA A 30 12.45 1.23 -18.49
CA ALA A 30 11.82 0.29 -17.58
C ALA A 30 12.33 0.53 -16.17
N ARG A 31 11.49 0.29 -15.17
CA ARG A 31 11.83 0.48 -13.75
C ARG A 31 11.31 -0.71 -12.95
N THR A 32 12.00 -1.01 -11.88
CA THR A 32 11.52 -1.98 -10.90
C THR A 32 11.26 -1.25 -9.61
N PHE A 33 10.07 -1.42 -9.05
CA PHE A 33 9.70 -0.79 -7.79
C PHE A 33 9.51 -1.81 -6.68
N ASP A 34 10.10 -1.51 -5.53
CA ASP A 34 9.75 -2.16 -4.27
C ASP A 34 8.57 -1.41 -3.67
N ILE A 35 7.46 -2.10 -3.49
CA ILE A 35 6.21 -1.52 -3.03
C ILE A 35 5.91 -2.01 -1.63
N ASP A 36 5.74 -1.07 -0.70
CA ASP A 36 5.34 -1.33 0.67
C ASP A 36 3.98 -0.71 0.92
N VAL A 37 3.06 -1.50 1.46
CA VAL A 37 1.72 -1.05 1.84
C VAL A 37 1.54 -1.33 3.32
N SER A 38 1.10 -0.33 4.06
CA SER A 38 0.95 -0.44 5.51
C SER A 38 -0.42 0.10 5.93
N LEU A 39 -1.15 -0.71 6.67
CA LEU A 39 -2.41 -0.34 7.29
C LEU A 39 -2.21 -0.27 8.79
N LEU A 40 -2.56 0.87 9.39
CA LEU A 40 -2.60 1.04 10.84
C LEU A 40 -4.03 1.31 11.25
N VAL A 41 -4.53 0.52 12.19
CA VAL A 41 -5.88 0.68 12.74
C VAL A 41 -5.81 0.89 14.24
N ARG A 42 -6.79 1.60 14.78
CA ARG A 42 -7.02 1.72 16.21
C ARG A 42 -8.13 0.77 16.61
N VAL A 43 -7.88 0.00 17.67
CA VAL A 43 -8.86 -0.98 18.18
C VAL A 43 -9.48 -0.42 19.46
N PRO A 44 -10.81 -0.15 19.48
CA PRO A 44 -11.48 0.28 20.70
C PRO A 44 -11.39 -0.75 21.82
N ASP A 45 -11.48 -0.28 23.06
CA ASP A 45 -11.22 -1.10 24.25
C ASP A 45 -12.12 -2.32 24.42
N ASP A 46 -13.35 -2.22 23.99
CA ASP A 46 -14.41 -3.18 24.34
C ASP A 46 -15.09 -3.83 23.15
N HIS A 47 -14.47 -3.83 21.98
CA HIS A 47 -15.09 -4.44 20.81
C HIS A 47 -14.65 -5.90 20.65
N ALA A 48 -15.59 -6.83 20.93
CA ALA A 48 -15.40 -8.24 20.64
C ALA A 48 -15.49 -8.49 19.12
N GLU A 49 -14.70 -9.42 18.61
CA GLU A 49 -14.71 -9.84 17.20
C GLU A 49 -14.32 -8.75 16.20
N ALA A 50 -13.53 -7.76 16.64
CA ALA A 50 -12.98 -6.77 15.74
C ALA A 50 -12.01 -7.41 14.74
N TRP A 51 -12.03 -6.91 13.51
CA TRP A 51 -11.09 -7.34 12.49
C TRP A 51 -10.70 -6.18 11.58
N HIS A 52 -9.60 -6.36 10.90
CA HIS A 52 -9.13 -5.45 9.85
C HIS A 52 -8.62 -6.25 8.66
N ALA A 53 -8.76 -5.68 7.49
CA ALA A 53 -8.38 -6.32 6.23
C ALA A 53 -7.70 -5.32 5.32
N LEU A 54 -6.80 -5.83 4.49
CA LEU A 54 -6.10 -5.04 3.50
C LEU A 54 -6.12 -5.78 2.17
N THR A 55 -6.52 -5.06 1.11
CA THR A 55 -6.51 -5.55 -0.25
C THR A 55 -5.60 -4.67 -1.09
N LEU A 56 -4.74 -5.27 -1.87
CA LEU A 56 -3.87 -4.58 -2.82
C LEU A 56 -4.24 -4.93 -4.24
N GLU A 57 -4.48 -3.89 -5.05
CA GLU A 57 -4.73 -4.01 -6.48
C GLU A 57 -3.64 -3.28 -7.25
N ILE A 58 -3.22 -3.87 -8.36
CA ILE A 58 -2.29 -3.25 -9.29
C ILE A 58 -2.95 -3.26 -10.66
N ASP A 59 -3.10 -2.06 -11.25
CA ASP A 59 -3.77 -1.84 -12.53
C ASP A 59 -5.14 -2.52 -12.61
N GLY A 60 -5.90 -2.41 -11.51
CA GLY A 60 -7.25 -2.94 -11.41
C GLY A 60 -7.35 -4.43 -11.10
N LYS A 61 -6.21 -5.12 -10.90
CA LYS A 61 -6.20 -6.55 -10.58
C LYS A 61 -5.75 -6.77 -9.15
N GLN A 62 -6.49 -7.59 -8.42
CA GLN A 62 -6.13 -7.93 -7.06
C GLN A 62 -4.84 -8.75 -7.04
N GLN A 63 -3.85 -8.27 -6.29
CA GLN A 63 -2.57 -8.95 -6.09
C GLN A 63 -2.55 -9.74 -4.80
N TRP A 64 -3.18 -9.22 -3.76
CA TRP A 64 -3.09 -9.78 -2.44
C TRP A 64 -4.22 -9.25 -1.57
N GLN A 65 -4.67 -10.11 -0.65
CA GLN A 65 -5.67 -9.74 0.35
C GLN A 65 -5.43 -10.54 1.62
N ARG A 66 -5.57 -9.88 2.75
CA ARG A 66 -5.52 -10.54 4.04
C ARG A 66 -6.50 -9.87 5.01
N ARG A 67 -7.14 -10.69 5.82
CA ARG A 67 -7.98 -10.28 6.93
C ARG A 67 -7.41 -10.86 8.20
N SER A 68 -7.33 -10.05 9.25
CA SER A 68 -6.79 -10.45 10.55
C SER A 68 -7.71 -10.00 11.66
N ALA A 69 -7.86 -10.82 12.69
CA ALA A 69 -8.53 -10.40 13.90
C ALA A 69 -7.74 -9.26 14.55
N SER A 70 -8.45 -8.24 15.04
CA SER A 70 -7.83 -7.13 15.75
C SER A 70 -7.65 -7.56 17.21
N SER A 71 -6.42 -7.70 17.64
CA SER A 71 -6.08 -8.38 18.90
C SER A 71 -5.51 -7.48 19.98
N CYS A 72 -5.46 -6.18 19.77
CA CYS A 72 -4.87 -5.23 20.73
C CYS A 72 -5.90 -4.19 21.19
N PRO A 73 -6.94 -4.58 21.97
CA PRO A 73 -7.95 -3.62 22.43
C PRO A 73 -7.31 -2.41 23.13
N GLY A 74 -7.78 -1.22 22.80
CA GLY A 74 -7.24 0.02 23.33
C GLY A 74 -5.94 0.49 22.70
N GLN A 75 -5.41 -0.25 21.74
CA GLN A 75 -4.14 0.02 21.10
C GLN A 75 -4.28 0.03 19.58
N THR A 76 -3.15 0.06 18.89
CA THR A 76 -3.10 -0.04 17.44
C THR A 76 -2.75 -1.46 17.01
N ASP A 77 -3.19 -1.82 15.82
CA ASP A 77 -2.86 -3.06 15.15
C ASP A 77 -2.71 -2.77 13.66
N GLY A 78 -2.23 -3.71 12.87
CA GLY A 78 -2.04 -3.42 11.45
C GLY A 78 -1.74 -4.63 10.59
N LEU A 79 -1.61 -4.35 9.31
CA LEU A 79 -1.20 -5.28 8.28
C LEU A 79 -0.21 -4.58 7.35
N ASP A 80 0.84 -5.29 7.00
CA ASP A 80 1.83 -4.82 6.06
C ASP A 80 1.97 -5.81 4.90
N TYR A 81 2.23 -5.29 3.71
CA TYR A 81 2.49 -6.10 2.55
C TYR A 81 3.60 -5.48 1.72
N HIS A 82 4.49 -6.32 1.23
CA HIS A 82 5.58 -5.91 0.37
C HIS A 82 5.54 -6.73 -0.92
N CYS A 83 5.73 -6.06 -2.05
CA CYS A 83 5.89 -6.74 -3.33
C CYS A 83 6.85 -5.96 -4.23
N ARG A 84 7.27 -6.61 -5.29
CA ARG A 84 8.18 -6.04 -6.28
C ARG A 84 7.51 -6.09 -7.65
N VAL A 85 7.49 -4.95 -8.34
CA VAL A 85 6.81 -4.83 -9.63
C VAL A 85 7.78 -4.28 -10.66
N VAL A 86 7.85 -4.95 -11.80
CA VAL A 86 8.57 -4.45 -12.96
C VAL A 86 7.60 -3.63 -13.79
N LEU A 87 7.92 -2.36 -14.01
CA LEU A 87 7.14 -1.47 -14.86
C LEU A 87 7.90 -1.23 -16.14
N GLU A 88 7.40 -1.80 -17.23
CA GLU A 88 7.99 -1.65 -18.54
C GLU A 88 7.96 -0.18 -19.00
N ALA A 89 8.80 0.15 -19.98
CA ALA A 89 8.78 1.47 -20.58
C ALA A 89 7.43 1.71 -21.25
N GLY A 90 6.88 2.90 -21.10
CA GLY A 90 5.63 3.33 -21.70
C GLY A 90 4.49 3.48 -20.69
N PRO A 91 3.88 2.39 -20.19
CA PRO A 91 2.67 2.51 -19.37
C PRO A 91 2.93 3.05 -17.95
N ALA A 92 1.90 3.69 -17.40
CA ALA A 92 1.87 4.07 -16.01
C ALA A 92 1.51 2.87 -15.12
N LEU A 93 1.75 2.99 -13.82
CA LEU A 93 1.38 2.00 -12.82
C LEU A 93 0.39 2.61 -11.83
N ARG A 94 -0.70 1.92 -11.58
CA ARG A 94 -1.67 2.33 -10.58
C ARG A 94 -1.73 1.29 -9.46
N ILE A 95 -1.46 1.73 -8.24
CA ILE A 95 -1.51 0.91 -7.04
C ILE A 95 -2.68 1.41 -6.20
N ARG A 96 -3.59 0.51 -5.85
CA ARG A 96 -4.74 0.84 -5.01
C ARG A 96 -4.78 -0.08 -3.81
N ALA A 97 -4.82 0.51 -2.62
CA ALA A 97 -4.96 -0.22 -1.37
C ALA A 97 -6.32 0.09 -0.76
N VAL A 98 -7.01 -0.94 -0.31
CA VAL A 98 -8.34 -0.82 0.29
C VAL A 98 -8.30 -1.50 1.65
N ALA A 99 -8.65 -0.74 2.68
CA ALA A 99 -8.79 -1.24 4.04
C ALA A 99 -10.25 -1.57 4.32
N GLY A 100 -10.49 -2.71 4.96
CA GLY A 100 -11.78 -3.07 5.52
C GLY A 100 -11.64 -3.21 7.02
N THR A 101 -12.64 -2.79 7.78
CA THR A 101 -12.62 -2.89 9.23
C THR A 101 -14.00 -3.20 9.79
N ARG A 102 -14.00 -3.90 10.92
CA ARG A 102 -15.17 -4.06 11.77
C ARG A 102 -14.72 -3.88 13.21
N GLY A 103 -15.29 -2.92 13.92
CA GLY A 103 -14.90 -2.63 15.30
C GLY A 103 -13.48 -2.10 15.44
N ALA A 104 -12.91 -1.61 14.38
CA ALA A 104 -11.62 -0.94 14.36
C ALA A 104 -11.72 0.27 13.45
N VAL A 105 -10.85 1.24 13.64
CA VAL A 105 -10.87 2.49 12.88
C VAL A 105 -9.53 2.65 12.15
N VAL A 106 -9.59 2.93 10.84
CA VAL A 106 -8.39 3.20 10.06
C VAL A 106 -7.75 4.49 10.57
N GLN A 107 -6.50 4.40 10.97
CA GLN A 107 -5.70 5.58 11.32
C GLN A 107 -4.83 6.03 10.17
N ARG A 108 -4.25 5.09 9.44
CA ARG A 108 -3.34 5.40 8.35
C ARG A 108 -3.31 4.26 7.34
N LEU A 109 -3.38 4.62 6.10
CA LEU A 109 -3.14 3.71 4.98
C LEU A 109 -2.05 4.34 4.12
N LEU A 110 -0.93 3.65 3.99
CA LEU A 110 0.29 4.16 3.36
C LEU A 110 0.70 3.25 2.21
N ILE A 111 1.02 3.86 1.07
CA ILE A 111 1.67 3.16 -0.04
C ILE A 111 2.96 3.88 -0.35
N GLU A 112 4.06 3.14 -0.37
CA GLU A 112 5.36 3.63 -0.80
C GLU A 112 5.89 2.76 -1.91
N ALA A 113 6.45 3.40 -2.93
CA ALA A 113 7.09 2.71 -4.05
C ALA A 113 8.47 3.31 -4.25
N ARG A 114 9.49 2.47 -4.07
CA ARG A 114 10.88 2.88 -4.20
C ARG A 114 11.50 2.16 -5.38
N GLU A 115 12.08 2.93 -6.28
CA GLU A 115 12.77 2.35 -7.42
C GLU A 115 14.03 1.62 -6.97
N ASP A 116 14.14 0.39 -7.40
CA ASP A 116 15.33 -0.44 -7.19
C ASP A 116 16.29 -0.23 -8.37
N GLN A 117 17.52 0.03 -8.05
CA GLN A 117 18.58 0.23 -9.07
C GLN A 117 19.56 -0.91 -9.08
#